data_d45e6a39a355cfa63a68a027d32a7079
#
_entry.id   d45e6a39a355cfa63a68a027d32a7079
#
_cell.length_a   1.000
_cell.length_b   1.000
_cell.length_c   1.000
_cell.angle_alpha   90.00
_cell.angle_beta   90.00
_cell.angle_gamma   90.00
#
_symmetry.space_group_name_H-M   'P 1'
#
loop_
_entity.id
_entity.type
_entity.pdbx_description
1 polymer ?
#
loop_
_entity_poly.entity_id
_entity_poly.type
_entity_poly.pdbx_seq_one_letter_code
_entity_poly.pdbx_strand_id
1 'polypeptide(L)'
;MLQSVAEPGRKAPAIYGTAPATFDQRYGTMVYGCPESTLINVASSQIAKYYGLPCRGTAGTTESKVPDMQAGYEAMMTLLMTAMSGCNIIVNAAGGALCPGIDAMSLEKAVIDNEVAAYVSRILEGITVNDETLAVDVISQVGPEGHFLSHKHTLKNFTTEHPTPKISDRRPVDLWLKEGDEDVRRRAREKAKEIVRTHHPEPLDPHLERQLNEFIELTARKSDR
;
A
#
# COMPACT_ATOMS: atom_id res chain seq x y z
N MET A 1 2.34 26.54 11.93
CA MET A 1 1.95 27.94 11.71
C MET A 1 1.45 28.61 12.99
N LEU A 2 0.32 28.21 13.59
CA LEU A 2 -0.19 28.84 14.82
C LEU A 2 0.82 28.81 15.98
N GLN A 3 1.55 27.72 16.18
CA GLN A 3 2.54 27.60 17.26
C GLN A 3 3.79 28.45 17.01
N SER A 4 4.23 28.66 15.78
CA SER A 4 5.32 29.57 15.44
C SER A 4 4.91 31.03 15.51
N VAL A 5 3.61 31.34 15.47
CA VAL A 5 3.06 32.69 15.71
C VAL A 5 2.94 32.95 17.19
N ALA A 6 2.56 31.94 17.99
CA ALA A 6 2.42 32.05 19.44
C ALA A 6 3.77 32.12 20.19
N GLU A 7 4.83 31.47 19.67
CA GLU A 7 6.17 31.44 20.23
C GLU A 7 7.21 31.84 19.17
N PRO A 8 7.41 33.14 18.90
CA PRO A 8 8.42 33.61 17.93
C PRO A 8 9.81 33.06 18.23
N GLY A 9 10.45 32.46 17.23
CA GLY A 9 11.77 31.84 17.34
C GLY A 9 11.77 30.32 17.61
N ARG A 10 10.63 29.71 17.95
CA ARG A 10 10.52 28.27 18.12
C ARG A 10 10.00 27.62 16.83
N LYS A 11 10.84 26.75 16.23
CA LYS A 11 10.42 25.97 15.04
C LYS A 11 9.66 24.74 15.51
N ALA A 12 8.34 24.71 15.29
CA ALA A 12 7.55 23.50 15.48
C ALA A 12 7.70 22.57 14.26
N PRO A 13 7.90 21.26 14.46
CA PRO A 13 7.85 20.31 13.36
C PRO A 13 6.45 20.32 12.72
N ALA A 14 6.39 20.37 11.39
CA ALA A 14 5.14 20.43 10.65
C ALA A 14 5.18 19.44 9.47
N ILE A 15 4.05 18.79 9.21
CA ILE A 15 3.81 17.94 8.04
C ILE A 15 2.70 18.57 7.23
N TYR A 16 2.92 18.73 5.93
CA TYR A 16 1.88 19.16 5.00
C TYR A 16 0.99 17.95 4.67
N GLY A 17 -0.19 17.88 5.27
CA GLY A 17 -1.08 16.74 5.16
C GLY A 17 -2.32 17.02 4.34
N THR A 18 -2.66 16.11 3.42
CA THR A 18 -3.90 16.14 2.65
C THR A 18 -4.60 14.80 2.69
N ALA A 19 -5.94 14.84 2.64
CA ALA A 19 -6.81 13.72 2.39
C ALA A 19 -7.83 14.18 1.34
N PRO A 20 -7.39 14.39 0.09
CA PRO A 20 -8.26 14.94 -0.93
C PRO A 20 -9.32 13.94 -1.32
N ALA A 21 -10.55 14.40 -1.39
CA ALA A 21 -11.67 13.72 -1.99
C ALA A 21 -12.36 14.67 -2.95
N THR A 22 -12.87 14.13 -4.03
CA THR A 22 -13.84 14.86 -4.87
C THR A 22 -15.25 14.58 -4.39
N PHE A 23 -16.19 15.45 -4.72
CA PHE A 23 -17.58 15.27 -4.36
C PHE A 23 -18.39 14.90 -5.60
N ASP A 24 -18.95 13.69 -5.62
CA ASP A 24 -19.87 13.30 -6.69
C ASP A 24 -21.27 13.85 -6.39
N GLN A 25 -21.63 14.92 -7.07
CA GLN A 25 -22.92 15.60 -6.88
C GLN A 25 -24.13 14.73 -7.25
N ARG A 26 -23.95 13.71 -8.10
CA ARG A 26 -25.04 12.80 -8.52
C ARG A 26 -25.52 11.93 -7.36
N TYR A 27 -24.60 11.54 -6.50
CA TYR A 27 -24.87 10.62 -5.40
C TYR A 27 -24.67 11.24 -4.01
N GLY A 28 -24.14 12.47 -3.94
CA GLY A 28 -23.88 13.15 -2.68
C GLY A 28 -22.76 12.51 -1.85
N THR A 29 -21.76 11.87 -2.50
CA THR A 29 -20.71 11.10 -1.83
C THR A 29 -19.32 11.67 -2.06
N MET A 30 -18.42 11.49 -1.08
CA MET A 30 -17.00 11.74 -1.24
C MET A 30 -16.33 10.59 -1.96
N VAL A 31 -15.46 10.90 -2.94
CA VAL A 31 -14.78 9.93 -3.82
C VAL A 31 -13.27 10.06 -3.64
N TYR A 32 -12.62 9.01 -3.17
CA TYR A 32 -11.16 8.98 -2.90
C TYR A 32 -10.38 8.18 -3.94
N GLY A 33 -10.99 7.14 -4.52
CA GLY A 33 -10.36 6.23 -5.49
C GLY A 33 -10.29 6.77 -6.92
N CYS A 34 -10.69 8.01 -7.18
CA CYS A 34 -10.77 8.57 -8.51
C CYS A 34 -9.47 9.28 -8.96
N PRO A 35 -9.28 9.49 -10.28
CA PRO A 35 -8.13 10.21 -10.83
C PRO A 35 -8.00 11.63 -10.29
N GLU A 36 -9.11 12.34 -10.11
CA GLU A 36 -9.13 13.72 -9.66
C GLU A 36 -8.56 13.86 -8.25
N SER A 37 -8.97 13.01 -7.32
CA SER A 37 -8.40 12.97 -5.96
C SER A 37 -6.91 12.64 -5.99
N THR A 38 -6.49 11.75 -6.88
CA THR A 38 -5.10 11.40 -7.11
C THR A 38 -4.28 12.61 -7.58
N LEU A 39 -4.80 13.36 -8.55
CA LEU A 39 -4.14 14.58 -9.04
C LEU A 39 -3.97 15.64 -7.94
N ILE A 40 -4.96 15.77 -7.05
CA ILE A 40 -4.85 16.69 -5.90
C ILE A 40 -3.75 16.21 -4.93
N ASN A 41 -3.62 14.90 -4.67
CA ASN A 41 -2.51 14.36 -3.89
C ASN A 41 -1.14 14.69 -4.50
N VAL A 42 -0.98 14.49 -5.81
CA VAL A 42 0.25 14.81 -6.54
C VAL A 42 0.58 16.30 -6.43
N ALA A 43 -0.39 17.18 -6.69
CA ALA A 43 -0.23 18.62 -6.57
C ALA A 43 0.14 19.04 -5.13
N SER A 44 -0.50 18.43 -4.13
CA SER A 44 -0.22 18.67 -2.71
C SER A 44 1.21 18.28 -2.32
N SER A 45 1.72 17.16 -2.86
CA SER A 45 3.10 16.75 -2.66
C SER A 45 4.10 17.73 -3.26
N GLN A 46 3.80 18.30 -4.44
CA GLN A 46 4.62 19.34 -5.06
C GLN A 46 4.63 20.62 -4.24
N ILE A 47 3.48 21.04 -3.72
CA ILE A 47 3.38 22.21 -2.83
C ILE A 47 4.15 21.99 -1.53
N ALA A 48 4.06 20.80 -0.92
CA ALA A 48 4.83 20.46 0.27
C ALA A 48 6.33 20.60 0.02
N LYS A 49 6.83 20.07 -1.10
CA LYS A 49 8.23 20.21 -1.51
C LYS A 49 8.64 21.67 -1.72
N TYR A 50 7.77 22.48 -2.33
CA TYR A 50 8.02 23.90 -2.51
C TYR A 50 8.23 24.62 -1.17
N TYR A 51 7.49 24.23 -0.13
CA TYR A 51 7.66 24.77 1.23
C TYR A 51 8.75 24.07 2.06
N GLY A 52 9.45 23.09 1.51
CA GLY A 52 10.46 22.30 2.25
C GLY A 52 9.86 21.46 3.39
N LEU A 53 8.61 21.05 3.29
CA LEU A 53 7.91 20.29 4.30
C LEU A 53 7.74 18.82 3.88
N PRO A 54 7.80 17.87 4.85
CA PRO A 54 7.34 16.50 4.59
C PRO A 54 5.86 16.49 4.23
N CYS A 55 5.47 15.58 3.34
CA CYS A 55 4.11 15.42 2.86
C CYS A 55 3.44 14.15 3.39
N ARG A 56 2.17 14.25 3.77
CA ARG A 56 1.26 13.13 4.03
C ARG A 56 0.13 13.16 3.00
N GLY A 57 -0.11 12.03 2.35
CA GLY A 57 -1.21 11.82 1.40
C GLY A 57 -2.10 10.64 1.77
N THR A 58 -3.18 10.45 1.04
CA THR A 58 -4.11 9.31 1.16
C THR A 58 -4.17 8.57 -0.17
N ALA A 59 -3.95 7.24 -0.15
CA ALA A 59 -3.99 6.41 -1.35
C ALA A 59 -4.29 4.94 -1.00
N GLY A 60 -4.38 4.05 -2.01
CA GLY A 60 -4.80 2.66 -1.80
C GLY A 60 -6.32 2.53 -1.61
N THR A 61 -7.06 3.58 -1.91
CA THR A 61 -8.51 3.66 -1.77
C THR A 61 -9.22 3.24 -3.04
N THR A 62 -10.50 2.87 -2.91
CA THR A 62 -11.38 2.52 -4.04
C THR A 62 -12.83 2.85 -3.72
N GLU A 63 -13.60 3.12 -4.78
CA GLU A 63 -15.05 3.27 -4.68
C GLU A 63 -15.80 1.94 -4.86
N SER A 64 -15.09 0.85 -5.14
CA SER A 64 -15.70 -0.48 -5.23
C SER A 64 -16.24 -0.93 -3.87
N LYS A 65 -17.31 -1.72 -3.91
CA LYS A 65 -17.99 -2.29 -2.72
C LYS A 65 -17.44 -3.68 -2.36
N VAL A 66 -16.59 -4.22 -3.23
CA VAL A 66 -15.99 -5.55 -3.07
C VAL A 66 -14.55 -5.53 -3.61
N PRO A 67 -13.68 -6.47 -3.18
CA PRO A 67 -12.33 -6.62 -3.73
C PRO A 67 -12.40 -7.22 -5.15
N ASP A 68 -12.71 -6.40 -6.14
CA ASP A 68 -12.83 -6.75 -7.55
C ASP A 68 -11.75 -6.05 -8.41
N MET A 69 -11.93 -6.08 -9.73
CA MET A 69 -11.01 -5.42 -10.66
C MET A 69 -10.98 -3.91 -10.44
N GLN A 70 -12.14 -3.29 -10.14
CA GLN A 70 -12.21 -1.86 -9.84
C GLN A 70 -11.35 -1.52 -8.62
N ALA A 71 -11.48 -2.29 -7.55
CA ALA A 71 -10.67 -2.12 -6.35
C ALA A 71 -9.17 -2.19 -6.65
N GLY A 72 -8.76 -3.11 -7.55
CA GLY A 72 -7.37 -3.28 -7.93
C GLY A 72 -6.79 -2.10 -8.71
N TYR A 73 -7.45 -1.64 -9.78
CA TYR A 73 -6.90 -0.55 -10.59
C TYR A 73 -6.96 0.81 -9.88
N GLU A 74 -7.99 1.10 -9.09
CA GLU A 74 -8.08 2.33 -8.32
C GLU A 74 -7.03 2.37 -7.20
N ALA A 75 -6.86 1.28 -6.45
CA ALA A 75 -5.83 1.20 -5.42
C ALA A 75 -4.41 1.35 -6.02
N MET A 76 -4.11 0.65 -7.13
CA MET A 76 -2.82 0.75 -7.79
C MET A 76 -2.55 2.15 -8.33
N MET A 77 -3.52 2.77 -9.01
CA MET A 77 -3.39 4.12 -9.55
C MET A 77 -3.13 5.15 -8.45
N THR A 78 -3.97 5.15 -7.42
CA THR A 78 -3.86 6.14 -6.33
C THR A 78 -2.54 5.98 -5.58
N LEU A 79 -2.12 4.75 -5.27
CA LEU A 79 -0.90 4.49 -4.52
C LEU A 79 0.35 4.81 -5.34
N LEU A 80 0.44 4.34 -6.58
CA LEU A 80 1.60 4.56 -7.45
C LEU A 80 1.84 6.05 -7.70
N MET A 81 0.80 6.77 -8.10
CA MET A 81 0.92 8.20 -8.42
C MET A 81 1.29 9.04 -7.18
N THR A 82 0.68 8.74 -6.03
CA THR A 82 1.00 9.43 -4.78
C THR A 82 2.44 9.14 -4.33
N ALA A 83 2.89 7.90 -4.43
CA ALA A 83 4.24 7.51 -4.09
C ALA A 83 5.28 8.14 -5.03
N MET A 84 5.07 8.08 -6.34
CA MET A 84 5.94 8.70 -7.35
C MET A 84 6.01 10.22 -7.23
N SER A 85 4.98 10.88 -6.69
CA SER A 85 5.03 12.32 -6.40
C SER A 85 6.01 12.66 -5.27
N GLY A 86 6.54 11.66 -4.56
CA GLY A 86 7.48 11.79 -3.45
C GLY A 86 6.78 12.16 -2.14
N CYS A 87 5.55 11.72 -1.95
CA CYS A 87 4.86 11.80 -0.67
C CYS A 87 5.60 10.93 0.36
N ASN A 88 5.85 11.49 1.56
CA ASN A 88 6.67 10.83 2.57
C ASN A 88 5.87 9.82 3.42
N ILE A 89 4.58 10.08 3.64
CA ILE A 89 3.68 9.24 4.41
C ILE A 89 2.41 9.03 3.60
N ILE A 90 2.06 7.78 3.31
CA ILE A 90 0.84 7.44 2.58
C ILE A 90 -0.09 6.68 3.51
N VAL A 91 -1.22 7.29 3.83
CA VAL A 91 -2.25 6.70 4.69
C VAL A 91 -3.21 5.86 3.84
N ASN A 92 -3.72 4.79 4.40
CA ASN A 92 -4.61 3.79 3.77
C ASN A 92 -3.96 2.91 2.70
N ALA A 93 -2.65 3.00 2.47
CA ALA A 93 -1.94 2.27 1.42
C ALA A 93 -2.21 0.76 1.40
N ALA A 94 -2.36 0.14 2.57
CA ALA A 94 -2.71 -1.27 2.72
C ALA A 94 -3.88 -1.45 3.71
N GLY A 95 -4.84 -0.54 3.69
CA GLY A 95 -5.93 -0.45 4.66
C GLY A 95 -7.16 -1.30 4.33
N GLY A 96 -7.23 -1.92 3.16
CA GLY A 96 -8.42 -2.65 2.75
C GLY A 96 -9.66 -1.77 2.53
N ALA A 97 -9.47 -0.45 2.37
CA ALA A 97 -10.56 0.53 2.26
C ALA A 97 -11.41 0.30 1.01
N LEU A 98 -12.71 0.29 1.19
CA LEU A 98 -13.75 0.12 0.18
C LEU A 98 -14.82 1.21 0.33
N CYS A 99 -15.63 1.36 -0.69
CA CYS A 99 -16.79 2.24 -0.78
C CYS A 99 -16.45 3.75 -0.81
N PRO A 100 -17.34 4.56 -1.39
CA PRO A 100 -17.28 6.01 -1.28
C PRO A 100 -17.17 6.43 0.20
N GLY A 101 -16.33 7.41 0.50
CA GLY A 101 -16.14 7.86 1.88
C GLY A 101 -15.24 6.96 2.75
N ILE A 102 -14.76 5.83 2.24
CA ILE A 102 -14.01 4.81 3.03
C ILE A 102 -14.92 4.22 4.13
N ASP A 103 -16.16 3.93 3.80
CA ASP A 103 -17.18 3.49 4.77
C ASP A 103 -17.09 2.00 5.11
N ALA A 104 -16.30 1.23 4.38
CA ALA A 104 -16.12 -0.20 4.61
C ALA A 104 -14.66 -0.62 4.53
N MET A 105 -14.36 -1.77 5.13
CA MET A 105 -13.06 -2.41 5.11
C MET A 105 -13.20 -3.90 4.77
N SER A 106 -12.27 -4.42 3.97
CA SER A 106 -12.16 -5.86 3.67
C SER A 106 -10.77 -6.36 4.03
N LEU A 107 -10.71 -7.45 4.79
CA LEU A 107 -9.45 -8.11 5.11
C LEU A 107 -8.79 -8.71 3.88
N GLU A 108 -9.58 -9.25 2.94
CA GLU A 108 -9.07 -9.74 1.65
C GLU A 108 -8.42 -8.59 0.86
N LYS A 109 -9.08 -7.42 0.82
CA LYS A 109 -8.51 -6.25 0.16
C LYS A 109 -7.24 -5.77 0.85
N ALA A 110 -7.17 -5.79 2.17
CA ALA A 110 -5.95 -5.42 2.89
C ALA A 110 -4.76 -6.31 2.50
N VAL A 111 -4.98 -7.60 2.30
CA VAL A 111 -3.95 -8.53 1.78
C VAL A 111 -3.58 -8.20 0.33
N ILE A 112 -4.56 -7.86 -0.52
CA ILE A 112 -4.32 -7.43 -1.91
C ILE A 112 -3.56 -6.10 -1.93
N ASP A 113 -3.96 -5.14 -1.11
CA ASP A 113 -3.31 -3.82 -1.02
C ASP A 113 -1.84 -3.95 -0.59
N ASN A 114 -1.51 -4.90 0.29
CA ASN A 114 -0.13 -5.17 0.66
C ASN A 114 0.71 -5.68 -0.53
N GLU A 115 0.11 -6.46 -1.43
CA GLU A 115 0.77 -6.86 -2.68
C GLU A 115 0.94 -5.68 -3.64
N VAL A 116 -0.09 -4.83 -3.76
CA VAL A 116 -0.02 -3.58 -4.53
C VAL A 116 1.09 -2.68 -3.99
N ALA A 117 1.20 -2.53 -2.68
CA ALA A 117 2.26 -1.75 -2.04
C ALA A 117 3.66 -2.31 -2.33
N ALA A 118 3.81 -3.64 -2.34
CA ALA A 118 5.07 -4.29 -2.71
C ALA A 118 5.45 -4.01 -4.18
N TYR A 119 4.49 -4.02 -5.09
CA TYR A 119 4.72 -3.68 -6.50
C TYR A 119 5.14 -2.21 -6.66
N VAL A 120 4.43 -1.30 -5.98
CA VAL A 120 4.79 0.13 -5.98
C VAL A 120 6.19 0.35 -5.41
N SER A 121 6.53 -0.30 -4.30
CA SER A 121 7.87 -0.21 -3.70
C SER A 121 8.94 -0.66 -4.69
N ARG A 122 8.74 -1.79 -5.39
CA ARG A 122 9.69 -2.28 -6.39
C ARG A 122 9.86 -1.33 -7.57
N ILE A 123 8.77 -0.66 -8.00
CA ILE A 123 8.84 0.37 -9.05
C ILE A 123 9.66 1.58 -8.57
N LEU A 124 9.49 2.01 -7.34
CA LEU A 124 10.20 3.15 -6.76
C LEU A 124 11.70 2.89 -6.55
N GLU A 125 12.10 1.64 -6.34
CA GLU A 125 13.53 1.25 -6.29
C GLU A 125 14.22 1.52 -7.62
N GLY A 126 13.48 1.49 -8.74
CA GLY A 126 14.00 1.73 -10.08
C GLY A 126 14.92 0.62 -10.56
N ILE A 127 15.89 1.00 -11.42
CA ILE A 127 16.89 0.10 -12.01
C ILE A 127 18.27 0.61 -11.60
N THR A 128 19.04 -0.22 -10.95
CA THR A 128 20.45 0.07 -10.65
C THR A 128 21.28 -0.12 -11.92
N VAL A 129 22.02 0.91 -12.32
CA VAL A 129 22.89 0.87 -13.52
C VAL A 129 24.34 1.00 -13.07
N ASN A 130 25.09 -0.10 -13.20
CA ASN A 130 26.52 -0.17 -12.97
C ASN A 130 27.12 -1.31 -13.80
N ASP A 131 28.43 -1.52 -13.75
CA ASP A 131 29.11 -2.53 -14.55
C ASP A 131 28.61 -3.96 -14.24
N GLU A 132 28.28 -4.26 -12.98
CA GLU A 132 27.74 -5.55 -12.58
C GLU A 132 26.33 -5.78 -13.17
N THR A 133 25.44 -4.79 -13.09
CA THR A 133 24.06 -4.91 -13.58
C THR A 133 23.97 -4.82 -15.11
N LEU A 134 24.87 -4.11 -15.76
CA LEU A 134 25.01 -4.10 -17.23
C LEU A 134 25.47 -5.46 -17.76
N ALA A 135 26.24 -6.20 -16.97
CA ALA A 135 26.66 -7.58 -17.22
C ALA A 135 27.28 -7.81 -18.63
N VAL A 136 28.01 -6.84 -19.18
CA VAL A 136 28.59 -6.91 -20.53
C VAL A 136 29.52 -8.11 -20.69
N ASP A 137 30.36 -8.38 -19.66
CA ASP A 137 31.27 -9.54 -19.67
C ASP A 137 30.50 -10.85 -19.68
N VAL A 138 29.38 -10.94 -18.95
CA VAL A 138 28.51 -12.12 -18.92
C VAL A 138 27.87 -12.34 -20.30
N ILE A 139 27.40 -11.27 -20.94
CA ILE A 139 26.83 -11.34 -22.29
C ILE A 139 27.88 -11.82 -23.29
N SER A 140 29.11 -11.32 -23.21
CA SER A 140 30.22 -11.73 -24.07
C SER A 140 30.60 -13.20 -23.84
N GLN A 141 30.63 -13.69 -22.60
CA GLN A 141 30.95 -15.08 -22.28
C GLN A 141 29.88 -16.06 -22.75
N VAL A 142 28.60 -15.70 -22.60
CA VAL A 142 27.48 -16.57 -23.02
C VAL A 142 27.35 -16.62 -24.54
N GLY A 143 27.57 -15.50 -25.21
CA GLY A 143 27.49 -15.41 -26.68
C GLY A 143 26.09 -15.58 -27.27
N PRO A 144 25.93 -15.45 -28.58
CA PRO A 144 24.63 -15.40 -29.24
C PRO A 144 23.85 -16.72 -29.26
N GLU A 145 24.52 -17.86 -29.11
CA GLU A 145 23.89 -19.19 -29.09
C GLU A 145 23.71 -19.75 -27.67
N GLY A 146 24.16 -19.01 -26.66
CA GLY A 146 24.10 -19.45 -25.28
C GLY A 146 22.83 -19.09 -24.56
N HIS A 147 22.68 -19.57 -23.32
CA HIS A 147 21.57 -19.20 -22.44
C HIS A 147 22.09 -18.77 -21.06
N PHE A 148 21.34 -17.86 -20.40
CA PHE A 148 21.75 -17.26 -19.14
C PHE A 148 21.26 -18.03 -17.89
N LEU A 149 20.37 -19.00 -18.03
CA LEU A 149 19.66 -19.65 -16.91
C LEU A 149 20.61 -20.27 -15.86
N SER A 150 21.71 -20.91 -16.30
CA SER A 150 22.68 -21.56 -15.41
C SER A 150 23.84 -20.63 -15.02
N HIS A 151 23.87 -19.39 -15.50
CA HIS A 151 24.98 -18.49 -15.20
C HIS A 151 24.90 -17.97 -13.76
N LYS A 152 26.04 -17.88 -13.08
CA LYS A 152 26.12 -17.42 -11.68
C LYS A 152 25.50 -16.04 -11.44
N HIS A 153 25.65 -15.13 -12.41
CA HIS A 153 25.04 -13.80 -12.37
C HIS A 153 23.52 -13.90 -12.28
N THR A 154 22.89 -14.73 -13.11
CA THR A 154 21.45 -14.97 -13.07
C THR A 154 21.02 -15.55 -11.73
N LEU A 155 21.71 -16.59 -11.24
CA LEU A 155 21.39 -17.21 -9.95
C LEU A 155 21.51 -16.23 -8.77
N LYS A 156 22.47 -15.31 -8.82
CA LYS A 156 22.64 -14.28 -7.79
C LYS A 156 21.51 -13.27 -7.78
N ASN A 157 21.03 -12.87 -8.95
CA ASN A 157 20.16 -11.70 -9.09
C ASN A 157 18.67 -12.03 -9.30
N PHE A 158 18.30 -13.25 -9.75
CA PHE A 158 16.92 -13.50 -10.18
C PHE A 158 15.88 -13.36 -9.06
N THR A 159 16.23 -13.66 -7.80
CA THR A 159 15.29 -13.56 -6.67
C THR A 159 15.15 -12.13 -6.14
N THR A 160 16.20 -11.32 -6.27
CA THR A 160 16.21 -9.92 -5.84
C THR A 160 15.58 -9.01 -6.88
N GLU A 161 15.97 -9.19 -8.15
CA GLU A 161 15.43 -8.38 -9.25
C GLU A 161 14.02 -8.80 -9.68
N HIS A 162 13.66 -10.06 -9.38
CA HIS A 162 12.37 -10.62 -9.73
C HIS A 162 11.72 -11.33 -8.53
N PRO A 163 11.34 -10.57 -7.49
CA PRO A 163 10.80 -11.17 -6.26
C PRO A 163 9.51 -11.94 -6.55
N THR A 164 9.36 -13.06 -5.84
CA THR A 164 8.16 -13.87 -5.93
C THR A 164 6.98 -13.16 -5.25
N PRO A 165 5.86 -12.94 -5.94
CA PRO A 165 4.67 -12.38 -5.33
C PRO A 165 4.11 -13.29 -4.24
N LYS A 166 3.40 -12.72 -3.26
CA LYS A 166 2.81 -13.48 -2.15
C LYS A 166 1.46 -14.08 -2.49
N ILE A 167 0.66 -13.35 -3.27
CA ILE A 167 -0.69 -13.77 -3.66
C ILE A 167 -0.95 -13.68 -5.16
N SER A 168 -0.17 -12.89 -5.91
CA SER A 168 -0.28 -12.85 -7.38
C SER A 168 0.24 -14.14 -8.00
N ASP A 169 -0.35 -14.56 -9.10
CA ASP A 169 0.02 -15.79 -9.80
C ASP A 169 0.80 -15.49 -11.08
N ARG A 170 1.93 -16.15 -11.25
CA ARG A 170 2.80 -16.07 -12.44
C ARG A 170 3.02 -17.44 -13.06
N ARG A 171 2.28 -18.46 -12.62
CA ARG A 171 2.42 -19.83 -13.12
C ARG A 171 1.88 -19.94 -14.54
N PRO A 172 2.39 -20.88 -15.36
CA PRO A 172 1.76 -21.25 -16.63
C PRO A 172 0.33 -21.71 -16.42
N VAL A 173 -0.50 -21.48 -17.42
CA VAL A 173 -1.95 -21.77 -17.36
C VAL A 173 -2.27 -23.22 -17.01
N ASP A 174 -1.49 -24.16 -17.55
CA ASP A 174 -1.69 -25.59 -17.29
C ASP A 174 -1.44 -25.96 -15.82
N LEU A 175 -0.47 -25.31 -15.17
CA LEU A 175 -0.19 -25.53 -13.77
C LEU A 175 -1.27 -24.87 -12.89
N TRP A 176 -1.70 -23.67 -13.25
CA TRP A 176 -2.78 -22.98 -12.57
C TRP A 176 -4.09 -23.78 -12.58
N LEU A 177 -4.48 -24.35 -13.72
CA LEU A 177 -5.65 -25.24 -13.84
C LEU A 177 -5.54 -26.50 -12.99
N LYS A 178 -4.33 -27.11 -12.92
CA LYS A 178 -4.11 -28.32 -12.11
C LYS A 178 -4.22 -28.05 -10.61
N GLU A 179 -3.88 -26.87 -10.16
CA GLU A 179 -3.85 -26.50 -8.76
C GLU A 179 -5.09 -25.75 -8.28
N GLY A 180 -6.18 -25.80 -9.06
CA GLY A 180 -7.50 -25.39 -8.63
C GLY A 180 -7.97 -24.03 -9.10
N ASP A 181 -7.34 -23.44 -10.14
CA ASP A 181 -7.77 -22.24 -10.86
C ASP A 181 -8.23 -21.04 -10.00
N GLU A 182 -7.62 -20.89 -8.82
CA GLU A 182 -8.01 -19.87 -7.87
C GLU A 182 -7.63 -18.46 -8.33
N ASP A 183 -8.59 -17.55 -8.22
CA ASP A 183 -8.33 -16.12 -8.42
C ASP A 183 -7.60 -15.47 -7.23
N VAL A 184 -7.11 -14.24 -7.42
CA VAL A 184 -6.38 -13.50 -6.39
C VAL A 184 -7.22 -13.22 -5.15
N ARG A 185 -8.54 -12.99 -5.30
CA ARG A 185 -9.44 -12.72 -4.18
C ARG A 185 -9.58 -13.95 -3.26
N ARG A 186 -9.68 -15.15 -3.84
CA ARG A 186 -9.76 -16.40 -3.07
C ARG A 186 -8.48 -16.63 -2.29
N ARG A 187 -7.31 -16.50 -2.93
CA ARG A 187 -6.00 -16.60 -2.25
C ARG A 187 -5.85 -15.56 -1.14
N ALA A 188 -6.27 -14.31 -1.39
CA ALA A 188 -6.25 -13.26 -0.38
C ALA A 188 -7.15 -13.56 0.82
N ARG A 189 -8.34 -14.15 0.59
CA ARG A 189 -9.26 -14.58 1.65
C ARG A 189 -8.64 -15.65 2.54
N GLU A 190 -8.05 -16.67 1.95
CA GLU A 190 -7.40 -17.73 2.74
C GLU A 190 -6.20 -17.19 3.52
N LYS A 191 -5.42 -16.30 2.92
CA LYS A 191 -4.31 -15.64 3.62
C LYS A 191 -4.81 -14.74 4.77
N ALA A 192 -5.89 -14.00 4.58
CA ALA A 192 -6.49 -13.20 5.63
C ALA A 192 -6.97 -14.07 6.82
N LYS A 193 -7.65 -15.17 6.53
CA LYS A 193 -8.06 -16.15 7.56
C LYS A 193 -6.87 -16.75 8.30
N GLU A 194 -5.81 -17.09 7.57
CA GLU A 194 -4.56 -17.61 8.17
C GLU A 194 -3.99 -16.59 9.15
N ILE A 195 -3.84 -15.32 8.73
CA ILE A 195 -3.29 -14.25 9.56
C ILE A 195 -4.13 -14.08 10.83
N VAL A 196 -5.45 -13.96 10.71
CA VAL A 196 -6.36 -13.78 11.85
C VAL A 196 -6.26 -14.96 12.84
N ARG A 197 -6.07 -16.18 12.34
CA ARG A 197 -5.95 -17.38 13.18
C ARG A 197 -4.61 -17.50 13.89
N THR A 198 -3.52 -17.06 13.25
CA THR A 198 -2.15 -17.35 13.70
C THR A 198 -1.45 -16.16 14.33
N HIS A 199 -1.88 -14.93 14.02
CA HIS A 199 -1.28 -13.73 14.57
C HIS A 199 -1.90 -13.42 15.94
N HIS A 200 -1.08 -13.53 16.96
CA HIS A 200 -1.43 -13.12 18.32
C HIS A 200 -0.54 -11.94 18.69
N PRO A 201 -1.11 -10.74 18.91
CA PRO A 201 -0.33 -9.59 19.36
C PRO A 201 0.28 -9.87 20.73
N GLU A 202 1.37 -9.17 21.05
CA GLU A 202 1.95 -9.24 22.38
C GLU A 202 0.88 -8.82 23.42
N PRO A 203 0.63 -9.64 24.46
CA PRO A 203 -0.41 -9.33 25.44
C PRO A 203 -0.07 -8.07 26.22
N LEU A 204 -1.08 -7.31 26.57
CA LEU A 204 -0.94 -6.17 27.47
C LEU A 204 -0.56 -6.66 28.87
N ASP A 205 0.07 -5.77 29.64
CA ASP A 205 0.25 -6.01 31.07
C ASP A 205 -1.11 -6.30 31.72
N PRO A 206 -1.25 -7.38 32.53
CA PRO A 206 -2.55 -7.81 33.09
C PRO A 206 -3.22 -6.75 34.00
N HIS A 207 -2.44 -5.83 34.59
CA HIS A 207 -2.99 -4.75 35.38
C HIS A 207 -3.55 -3.65 34.49
N LEU A 208 -2.82 -3.29 33.43
CA LEU A 208 -3.29 -2.32 32.44
C LEU A 208 -4.55 -2.83 31.70
N GLU A 209 -4.57 -4.09 31.32
CA GLU A 209 -5.75 -4.72 30.66
C GLU A 209 -7.00 -4.63 31.52
N ARG A 210 -6.89 -4.92 32.83
CA ARG A 210 -8.01 -4.76 33.78
C ARG A 210 -8.48 -3.32 33.87
N GLN A 211 -7.57 -2.36 34.00
CA GLN A 211 -7.93 -0.94 34.06
C GLN A 211 -8.65 -0.46 32.80
N LEU A 212 -8.20 -0.91 31.62
CA LEU A 212 -8.85 -0.58 30.36
C LEU A 212 -10.26 -1.18 30.26
N ASN A 213 -10.43 -2.42 30.67
CA ASN A 213 -11.74 -3.08 30.68
C ASN A 213 -12.72 -2.41 31.65
N GLU A 214 -12.30 -2.07 32.85
CA GLU A 214 -13.11 -1.32 33.84
C GLU A 214 -13.52 0.06 33.26
N PHE A 215 -12.60 0.77 32.59
CA PHE A 215 -12.91 2.04 31.95
C PHE A 215 -13.95 1.90 30.84
N ILE A 216 -13.81 0.88 29.97
CA ILE A 216 -14.77 0.57 28.90
C ILE A 216 -16.16 0.31 29.48
N GLU A 217 -16.27 -0.55 30.51
CA GLU A 217 -17.56 -0.87 31.16
C GLU A 217 -18.21 0.36 31.80
N LEU A 218 -17.44 1.18 32.50
CA LEU A 218 -17.93 2.43 33.10
C LEU A 218 -18.46 3.42 32.07
N THR A 219 -17.80 3.47 30.91
CA THR A 219 -18.19 4.37 29.81
C THR A 219 -19.44 3.86 29.10
N ALA A 220 -19.54 2.55 28.84
CA ALA A 220 -20.73 1.95 28.26
C ALA A 220 -21.98 2.20 29.11
N ARG A 221 -21.89 1.98 30.45
CA ARG A 221 -22.99 2.25 31.38
C ARG A 221 -23.43 3.73 31.44
N LYS A 222 -22.56 4.67 31.07
CA LYS A 222 -22.90 6.11 30.98
C LYS A 222 -23.62 6.47 29.69
N SER A 223 -23.35 5.74 28.61
CA SER A 223 -23.96 5.96 27.29
C SER A 223 -25.41 5.44 27.21
N ASP A 224 -25.79 4.51 28.08
CA ASP A 224 -27.14 3.95 28.13
C ASP A 224 -28.13 4.76 29.03
N ARG A 225 -27.71 5.93 29.50
CA ARG A 225 -28.51 6.90 30.24
C ARG A 225 -28.71 8.19 29.43
#